data_585ab78fdc1777e11b30c0bcfe0155b5
#
_entry.id   585ab78fdc1777e11b30c0bcfe0155b5
#
_cell.length_a   1.000
_cell.length_b   1.000
_cell.length_c   1.000
_cell.angle_alpha   90.00
_cell.angle_beta   90.00
_cell.angle_gamma   90.00
#
_symmetry.space_group_name_H-M   'P 1'
#
loop_
_entity.id
_entity.type
_entity.pdbx_description
1 polymer ?
#
loop_
_entity_poly.entity_id
_entity_poly.type
_entity_poly.pdbx_seq_one_letter_code
_entity_poly.pdbx_strand_id
1 'polypeptide(L)'
;MKPKRKGLRLLREWLSPEQLAQYDAHNYFDVTGCHSGKRYRICHGRAANICELDYAGRPRVGWCFIPKDRLVPGDVMLAQKIALETDESAALRVAEKFEPLWLIR
;
A
#
# COMPACT_ATOMS: atom_id res chain seq x y z
N MET A 1 -18.74 -17.39 -5.61
CA MET A 1 -17.56 -16.55 -5.58
C MET A 1 -17.49 -15.70 -4.32
N LYS A 2 -16.36 -15.62 -3.74
CA LYS A 2 -16.21 -14.88 -2.47
C LYS A 2 -16.14 -13.39 -2.75
N PRO A 3 -16.83 -12.57 -1.93
CA PRO A 3 -16.86 -11.13 -2.17
C PRO A 3 -15.49 -10.48 -2.25
N LYS A 4 -14.54 -10.91 -1.45
CA LYS A 4 -13.23 -10.29 -1.47
C LYS A 4 -12.47 -10.59 -2.76
N ARG A 5 -12.89 -11.56 -3.54
CA ARG A 5 -12.25 -11.80 -4.83
C ARG A 5 -12.51 -10.69 -5.82
N LYS A 6 -13.66 -10.05 -5.72
CA LYS A 6 -13.96 -8.94 -6.63
C LYS A 6 -13.01 -7.78 -6.41
N GLY A 7 -12.78 -7.42 -5.15
CA GLY A 7 -11.85 -6.34 -4.86
C GLY A 7 -10.43 -6.69 -5.28
N LEU A 8 -10.01 -7.93 -5.06
CA LEU A 8 -8.68 -8.33 -5.45
C LEU A 8 -8.52 -8.35 -6.97
N ARG A 9 -9.58 -8.72 -7.68
CA ARG A 9 -9.51 -8.75 -9.12
C ARG A 9 -9.28 -7.35 -9.70
N LEU A 10 -10.01 -6.36 -9.20
CA LEU A 10 -9.82 -5.00 -9.66
C LEU A 10 -8.41 -4.50 -9.32
N LEU A 11 -7.96 -4.75 -8.11
CA LEU A 11 -6.60 -4.39 -7.72
C LEU A 11 -5.59 -4.98 -8.70
N ARG A 12 -5.71 -6.26 -9.01
CA ARG A 12 -4.74 -6.93 -9.87
C ARG A 12 -4.73 -6.34 -11.27
N GLU A 13 -5.87 -5.87 -11.74
CA GLU A 13 -5.95 -5.24 -13.05
C GLU A 13 -5.22 -3.92 -13.12
N TRP A 14 -5.07 -3.26 -11.98
CA TRP A 14 -4.43 -1.94 -11.91
C TRP A 14 -2.97 -2.00 -11.50
N LEU A 15 -2.46 -3.16 -11.11
CA LEU A 15 -1.06 -3.30 -10.76
C LEU A 15 -0.20 -3.40 -12.01
N SER A 16 0.99 -2.80 -11.97
CA SER A 16 1.95 -3.01 -13.04
C SER A 16 2.38 -4.48 -13.05
N PRO A 17 3.00 -4.96 -14.14
CA PRO A 17 3.46 -6.35 -14.15
C PRO A 17 4.41 -6.67 -12.99
N GLU A 18 5.29 -5.74 -12.64
CA GLU A 18 6.22 -5.95 -11.53
C GLU A 18 5.48 -5.99 -10.20
N GLN A 19 4.53 -5.08 -10.01
CA GLN A 19 3.75 -5.06 -8.78
C GLN A 19 2.91 -6.32 -8.65
N LEU A 20 2.33 -6.77 -9.75
CA LEU A 20 1.51 -7.98 -9.73
C LEU A 20 2.34 -9.20 -9.36
N ALA A 21 3.52 -9.34 -9.95
CA ALA A 21 4.41 -10.45 -9.63
C ALA A 21 4.79 -10.42 -8.15
N GLN A 22 5.08 -9.23 -7.64
CA GLN A 22 5.45 -9.06 -6.25
C GLN A 22 4.29 -9.43 -5.33
N TYR A 23 3.11 -8.96 -5.66
CA TYR A 23 1.93 -9.25 -4.85
C TYR A 23 1.60 -10.75 -4.84
N ASP A 24 1.72 -11.38 -5.99
CA ASP A 24 1.44 -12.82 -6.08
C ASP A 24 2.45 -13.63 -5.29
N ALA A 25 3.70 -13.19 -5.26
CA ALA A 25 4.74 -13.93 -4.57
C ALA A 25 4.76 -13.66 -3.07
N HIS A 26 4.42 -12.44 -2.65
CA HIS A 26 4.68 -12.01 -1.27
C HIS A 26 3.49 -11.41 -0.55
N ASN A 27 2.37 -11.22 -1.19
CA ASN A 27 1.20 -10.54 -0.61
C ASN A 27 1.47 -9.09 -0.28
N TYR A 28 2.40 -8.46 -0.99
CA TYR A 28 2.60 -7.02 -0.92
C TYR A 28 3.11 -6.55 -2.29
N PHE A 29 3.02 -5.24 -2.50
CA PHE A 29 3.61 -4.64 -3.69
C PHE A 29 4.12 -3.25 -3.34
N ASP A 30 5.12 -2.81 -4.09
CA ASP A 30 5.76 -1.52 -3.83
C ASP A 30 5.27 -0.47 -4.83
N VAL A 31 5.11 0.75 -4.33
CA VAL A 31 4.78 1.89 -5.17
C VAL A 31 5.81 2.99 -4.94
N THR A 32 5.92 3.90 -5.89
CA THR A 32 6.82 5.04 -5.76
C THR A 32 5.99 6.28 -5.53
N GLY A 33 6.32 7.04 -4.48
CA GLY A 33 5.65 8.29 -4.20
C GLY A 33 5.93 9.30 -5.30
N CYS A 34 4.87 9.93 -5.78
CA CYS A 34 4.99 10.78 -6.97
C CYS A 34 5.74 12.08 -6.71
N HIS A 35 5.80 12.54 -5.47
CA HIS A 35 6.48 13.80 -5.15
C HIS A 35 7.89 13.58 -4.63
N SER A 36 8.08 12.55 -3.81
CA SER A 36 9.37 12.35 -3.15
C SER A 36 10.26 11.32 -3.82
N GLY A 37 9.68 10.42 -4.59
CA GLY A 37 10.43 9.30 -5.13
C GLY A 37 10.67 8.19 -4.13
N LYS A 38 10.16 8.33 -2.91
CA LYS A 38 10.31 7.29 -1.90
C LYS A 38 9.49 6.07 -2.30
N ARG A 39 9.95 4.93 -1.84
CA ARG A 39 9.20 3.70 -2.08
C ARG A 39 8.39 3.33 -0.86
N TYR A 40 7.17 2.90 -1.11
CA TYR A 40 6.26 2.45 -0.07
C TYR A 40 5.82 1.05 -0.40
N ARG A 41 5.74 0.20 0.63
CA ARG A 41 5.28 -1.18 0.46
C ARG A 41 3.88 -1.27 1.03
N ILE A 42 2.95 -1.71 0.18
CA ILE A 42 1.56 -1.88 0.58
C ILE A 42 1.32 -3.36 0.78
N CYS A 43 1.14 -3.76 2.03
CA CYS A 43 0.91 -5.15 2.38
C CYS A 43 -0.57 -5.46 2.30
N HIS A 44 -0.89 -6.72 2.07
CA HIS A 44 -2.28 -7.15 2.03
C HIS A 44 -2.98 -6.76 3.34
N GLY A 45 -4.07 -6.04 3.23
CA GLY A 45 -4.78 -5.60 4.43
C GLY A 45 -5.59 -4.35 4.18
N ARG A 46 -6.21 -3.85 5.24
CA ARG A 46 -7.06 -2.67 5.19
C ARG A 46 -6.57 -1.55 6.08
N ALA A 47 -5.66 -1.82 7.00
CA ALA A 47 -5.23 -0.82 7.95
C ALA A 47 -3.82 -1.14 8.40
N ALA A 48 -3.06 -0.08 8.70
CA ALA A 48 -1.70 -0.19 9.18
C ALA A 48 -0.85 -1.09 8.26
N ASN A 49 -1.09 -0.98 6.97
CA ASN A 49 -0.53 -1.92 6.00
C ASN A 49 0.48 -1.27 5.04
N ILE A 50 0.84 -0.01 5.26
CA ILE A 50 1.79 0.67 4.40
C ILE A 50 3.06 0.95 5.18
N CYS A 51 4.21 0.71 4.58
CA CYS A 51 5.46 1.14 5.19
C CYS A 51 6.35 1.81 4.14
N GLU A 52 7.06 2.82 4.60
CA GLU A 52 8.06 3.50 3.78
C GLU A 52 9.34 2.69 3.83
N LEU A 53 10.02 2.54 2.70
CA LEU A 53 11.24 1.75 2.63
C LEU A 53 12.46 2.66 2.58
N ASP A 54 13.58 2.17 3.14
CA ASP A 54 14.84 2.87 3.01
C ASP A 54 15.53 2.48 1.70
N TYR A 55 16.76 2.97 1.48
CA TYR A 55 17.49 2.69 0.25
C TYR A 55 17.76 1.22 0.04
N ALA A 56 17.88 0.46 1.11
CA ALA A 56 18.13 -0.96 1.01
C ALA A 56 16.85 -1.75 0.84
N GLY A 57 15.71 -1.07 0.77
CA GLY A 57 14.43 -1.76 0.64
C GLY A 57 13.88 -2.27 1.96
N ARG A 58 14.40 -1.76 3.08
CA ARG A 58 13.92 -2.19 4.39
C ARG A 58 12.90 -1.23 4.93
N PRO A 59 11.93 -1.73 5.68
CA PRO A 59 10.91 -0.87 6.26
C PRO A 59 11.48 0.13 7.25
N ARG A 60 11.02 1.36 7.17
CA ARG A 60 11.44 2.44 8.06
C ARG A 60 10.35 2.92 8.98
N VAL A 61 9.22 3.27 8.42
CA VAL A 61 8.13 3.86 9.17
C VAL A 61 6.83 3.42 8.53
N GLY A 62 5.82 3.21 9.35
CA GLY A 62 4.50 2.86 8.89
C GLY A 62 3.64 4.08 8.70
N TRP A 63 2.77 4.02 7.71
CA TRP A 63 1.80 5.06 7.43
C TRP A 63 0.43 4.42 7.37
N CYS A 64 -0.55 5.04 8.02
CA CYS A 64 -1.90 4.51 8.02
C CYS A 64 -2.86 5.56 7.50
N PHE A 65 -3.45 5.31 6.36
CA PHE A 65 -4.57 6.08 5.88
C PHE A 65 -5.52 5.15 5.15
N ILE A 66 -6.80 5.35 5.38
CA ILE A 66 -7.84 4.46 4.90
C ILE A 66 -8.88 5.31 4.19
N PRO A 67 -9.37 4.86 3.05
CA PRO A 67 -10.48 5.58 2.39
C PRO A 67 -11.68 5.68 3.31
N LYS A 68 -12.45 6.74 3.14
CA LYS A 68 -13.58 6.99 3.99
C LYS A 68 -14.56 5.84 4.03
N ASP A 69 -14.88 5.30 2.88
CA ASP A 69 -15.83 4.21 2.82
C ASP A 69 -15.12 2.93 3.17
N ARG A 70 -15.72 2.13 4.01
CA ARG A 70 -15.12 0.88 4.40
C ARG A 70 -15.17 -0.08 3.26
N LEU A 71 -14.04 -0.46 2.78
CA LEU A 71 -13.92 -1.27 1.59
C LEU A 71 -13.22 -2.57 1.93
N VAL A 72 -13.35 -3.54 1.04
CA VAL A 72 -12.59 -4.78 1.19
C VAL A 72 -11.11 -4.47 0.95
N PRO A 73 -10.21 -5.36 1.41
CA PRO A 73 -8.78 -5.08 1.30
C PRO A 73 -8.30 -4.70 -0.10
N GLY A 74 -8.83 -5.34 -1.12
CA GLY A 74 -8.40 -5.02 -2.48
C GLY A 74 -8.70 -3.58 -2.86
N ASP A 75 -9.88 -3.09 -2.48
CA ASP A 75 -10.27 -1.72 -2.78
C ASP A 75 -9.43 -0.72 -1.99
N VAL A 76 -9.16 -1.03 -0.73
CA VAL A 76 -8.33 -0.16 0.11
C VAL A 76 -6.92 -0.06 -0.46
N MET A 77 -6.32 -1.19 -0.81
CA MET A 77 -4.96 -1.20 -1.33
C MET A 77 -4.87 -0.47 -2.67
N LEU A 78 -5.90 -0.60 -3.51
CA LEU A 78 -5.91 0.12 -4.78
C LEU A 78 -5.99 1.61 -4.55
N ALA A 79 -6.85 2.05 -3.64
CA ALA A 79 -6.95 3.47 -3.31
C ALA A 79 -5.64 4.01 -2.75
N GLN A 80 -4.98 3.23 -1.91
CA GLN A 80 -3.69 3.61 -1.34
C GLN A 80 -2.63 3.76 -2.44
N LYS A 81 -2.60 2.82 -3.38
CA LYS A 81 -1.68 2.88 -4.49
C LYS A 81 -1.91 4.16 -5.31
N ILE A 82 -3.17 4.41 -5.67
CA ILE A 82 -3.49 5.57 -6.47
C ILE A 82 -3.09 6.85 -5.74
N ALA A 83 -3.39 6.94 -4.45
CA ALA A 83 -3.06 8.13 -3.67
C ALA A 83 -1.56 8.39 -3.65
N LEU A 84 -0.76 7.37 -3.37
CA LEU A 84 0.68 7.56 -3.29
C LEU A 84 1.30 7.83 -4.65
N GLU A 85 0.79 7.24 -5.70
CA GLU A 85 1.33 7.41 -7.04
C GLU A 85 0.89 8.69 -7.71
N THR A 86 -0.21 9.30 -7.24
CA THR A 86 -0.75 10.48 -7.92
C THR A 86 -0.81 11.72 -7.03
N ASP A 87 -0.84 11.58 -5.70
CA ASP A 87 -0.89 12.74 -4.80
C ASP A 87 -0.32 12.37 -3.44
N GLU A 88 0.93 12.00 -3.45
CA GLU A 88 1.62 11.52 -2.26
C GLU A 88 1.52 12.50 -1.10
N SER A 89 1.73 13.78 -1.37
CA SER A 89 1.73 14.78 -0.30
C SER A 89 0.38 14.87 0.40
N ALA A 90 -0.70 14.82 -0.36
CA ALA A 90 -2.03 14.86 0.23
C ALA A 90 -2.31 13.61 1.05
N ALA A 91 -1.88 12.45 0.54
CA ALA A 91 -2.06 11.20 1.27
C ALA A 91 -1.34 11.23 2.61
N LEU A 92 -0.10 11.69 2.61
CA LEU A 92 0.67 11.71 3.86
C LEU A 92 0.17 12.75 4.84
N ARG A 93 -0.45 13.83 4.36
CA ARG A 93 -1.00 14.83 5.26
C ARG A 93 -2.10 14.28 6.16
N VAL A 94 -2.88 13.34 5.66
CA VAL A 94 -3.97 12.76 6.45
C VAL A 94 -3.59 11.43 7.08
N ALA A 95 -2.40 10.93 6.79
CA ALA A 95 -1.98 9.63 7.30
C ALA A 95 -1.41 9.76 8.70
N GLU A 96 -1.51 8.69 9.46
CA GLU A 96 -0.87 8.60 10.76
C GLU A 96 0.38 7.76 10.64
N LYS A 97 1.44 8.22 11.26
CA LYS A 97 2.67 7.44 11.34
C LYS A 97 2.56 6.41 12.45
N PHE A 98 3.18 5.28 12.24
CA PHE A 98 3.31 4.30 13.31
C PHE A 98 4.60 3.53 13.09
N GLU A 99 5.07 2.88 14.14
CA GLU A 99 6.24 2.03 14.06
C GLU A 99 5.75 0.60 13.91
N PRO A 100 5.95 0.00 12.76
CA PRO A 100 5.47 -1.37 12.58
C PRO A 100 6.12 -2.31 13.60
N LEU A 101 5.31 -3.22 14.14
CA LEU A 101 5.82 -4.14 15.15
C LEU A 101 7.00 -4.95 14.65
N TRP A 102 7.01 -5.27 13.38
CA TRP A 102 8.07 -6.06 12.80
C TRP A 102 9.36 -5.27 12.57
N LEU A 103 9.36 -3.98 12.86
CA LEU A 103 10.59 -3.20 12.88
C LEU A 103 11.29 -3.26 14.23
N ILE A 104 10.56 -3.67 15.25
CA ILE A 104 11.07 -3.63 16.60
C ILE A 104 11.76 -4.91 16.94
N ARG A 105 12.44 -5.51 16.25
CA ARG A 105 13.01 -6.73 16.66
C ARG A 105 14.48 -6.73 16.68
#